data_0a727baa01bf677f5a45fc559b0faca5
#
_entry.id   0a727baa01bf677f5a45fc559b0faca5
#
_cell.length_a   1.000
_cell.length_b   1.000
_cell.length_c   1.000
_cell.angle_alpha   90.00
_cell.angle_beta   90.00
_cell.angle_gamma   90.00
#
_symmetry.space_group_name_H-M   'P 1'
#
loop_
_entity.id
_entity.type
_entity.pdbx_description
1 polymer ?
#
loop_
_entity_poly.entity_id
_entity_poly.type
_entity_poly.pdbx_seq_one_letter_code
_entity_poly.pdbx_strand_id
1 'polypeptide(L)'
;MGQFPTNSSFISRALAYTPTNTIDPRSAWLFENQSGTLGTFLSGSSVYVGVTGTVRGIVAGTEGVQGTVAVLGSILTAGAAYFTAAGLTTTVTSIVPASSGTGCTVDITVPIPTTNALVPGTGYSVGPFTVTEAGGLIGTIDTITGGGATGPIGTFTITRGGSGYAVADVLTIVDGGGTGGSITLATAPNGAVTAVIPRAAGQQYAIGDILTVAQAGSDGNCTIRIDAVQSLPPVAGDAIEFLGAQAGTILPVVFDYILIPGAAAATNLIVGK
;
A
#
# COMPACT_ATOMS: atom_id res chain seq x y z
N MET A 1 -2.13 -18.07 -59.90
CA MET A 1 -2.75 -18.66 -58.71
C MET A 1 -1.65 -18.78 -57.64
N GLY A 2 -1.63 -17.88 -56.69
CA GLY A 2 -0.71 -18.00 -55.58
C GLY A 2 -1.18 -19.11 -54.63
N GLN A 3 -0.38 -20.14 -54.44
CA GLN A 3 -0.60 -21.10 -53.40
C GLN A 3 -0.36 -20.39 -52.07
N PHE A 4 -1.40 -20.21 -51.28
CA PHE A 4 -1.24 -19.92 -49.86
C PHE A 4 -0.56 -21.13 -49.22
N PRO A 5 0.45 -20.93 -48.42
CA PRO A 5 1.08 -22.05 -47.75
C PRO A 5 0.04 -22.78 -46.91
N THR A 6 -0.09 -24.07 -47.11
CA THR A 6 -1.07 -24.97 -46.50
C THR A 6 -0.79 -25.23 -45.00
N ASN A 7 0.08 -24.42 -44.35
CA ASN A 7 0.53 -24.63 -42.98
C ASN A 7 0.48 -23.36 -42.12
N SER A 8 -0.43 -22.46 -42.38
CA SER A 8 -0.74 -21.42 -41.41
C SER A 8 -2.04 -21.75 -40.71
N SER A 9 -2.01 -22.64 -39.76
CA SER A 9 -3.08 -22.68 -38.78
C SER A 9 -3.00 -21.41 -37.94
N PHE A 10 -3.50 -20.30 -38.49
CA PHE A 10 -3.66 -19.05 -37.72
C PHE A 10 -4.52 -19.25 -36.48
N ILE A 11 -5.40 -20.23 -36.55
CA ILE A 11 -6.24 -20.65 -35.43
C ILE A 11 -6.22 -22.18 -35.41
N SER A 12 -5.47 -22.78 -34.51
CA SER A 12 -5.45 -24.23 -34.31
C SER A 12 -6.65 -24.72 -33.50
N ARG A 13 -7.20 -23.85 -32.67
CA ARG A 13 -8.39 -24.06 -31.85
C ARG A 13 -9.26 -22.80 -31.90
N ALA A 14 -10.55 -22.95 -31.99
CA ALA A 14 -11.47 -21.84 -32.04
C ALA A 14 -12.72 -22.08 -31.20
N LEU A 15 -13.22 -21.03 -30.57
CA LEU A 15 -14.43 -21.05 -29.76
C LEU A 15 -15.24 -19.79 -30.04
N ALA A 16 -16.56 -19.95 -30.17
CA ALA A 16 -17.47 -18.80 -30.15
C ALA A 16 -17.44 -18.15 -28.76
N TYR A 17 -17.27 -16.85 -28.77
CA TYR A 17 -17.06 -16.10 -27.53
C TYR A 17 -18.10 -15.00 -27.34
N THR A 18 -18.62 -14.89 -26.11
CA THR A 18 -19.51 -13.79 -25.71
C THR A 18 -18.75 -12.85 -24.77
N PRO A 19 -18.60 -11.57 -25.11
CA PRO A 19 -17.94 -10.60 -24.25
C PRO A 19 -18.58 -10.45 -22.87
N THR A 20 -17.77 -10.16 -21.87
CA THR A 20 -18.21 -9.94 -20.49
C THR A 20 -17.43 -8.79 -19.87
N ASN A 21 -18.00 -8.10 -18.87
CA ASN A 21 -17.31 -7.06 -18.09
C ASN A 21 -16.56 -7.60 -16.88
N THR A 22 -16.72 -8.86 -16.57
CA THR A 22 -16.03 -9.49 -15.45
C THR A 22 -14.68 -10.02 -15.92
N ILE A 23 -13.61 -9.65 -15.23
CA ILE A 23 -12.26 -10.19 -15.43
C ILE A 23 -12.04 -11.24 -14.35
N ASP A 24 -11.79 -12.48 -14.75
CA ASP A 24 -11.38 -13.54 -13.83
C ASP A 24 -9.85 -13.48 -13.68
N PRO A 25 -9.32 -13.21 -12.47
CA PRO A 25 -7.88 -13.16 -12.23
C PRO A 25 -7.20 -14.53 -12.33
N ARG A 26 -7.97 -15.60 -12.43
CA ARG A 26 -7.44 -16.95 -12.58
C ARG A 26 -7.14 -17.22 -14.04
N SER A 27 -5.92 -17.62 -14.33
CA SER A 27 -5.50 -18.08 -15.64
C SER A 27 -6.16 -19.43 -15.96
N ALA A 28 -7.35 -19.41 -16.55
CA ALA A 28 -7.98 -20.60 -17.08
C ALA A 28 -7.66 -20.69 -18.58
N TRP A 29 -7.07 -21.76 -19.00
CA TRP A 29 -6.79 -22.03 -20.42
C TRP A 29 -8.11 -22.28 -21.15
N LEU A 30 -8.49 -21.39 -22.04
CA LEU A 30 -9.75 -21.48 -22.78
C LEU A 30 -9.97 -22.85 -23.41
N PHE A 31 -8.91 -23.47 -23.90
CA PHE A 31 -8.98 -24.74 -24.60
C PHE A 31 -8.70 -25.96 -23.74
N GLU A 32 -8.23 -25.80 -22.53
CA GLU A 32 -7.97 -26.90 -21.60
C GLU A 32 -9.12 -27.13 -20.64
N ASN A 33 -9.77 -26.07 -20.20
CA ASN A 33 -10.82 -26.17 -19.18
C ASN A 33 -12.24 -25.91 -19.70
N GLN A 34 -12.43 -25.65 -20.99
CA GLN A 34 -13.72 -25.57 -21.69
C GLN A 34 -14.84 -24.78 -21.00
N SER A 35 -14.59 -24.14 -19.91
CA SER A 35 -15.63 -23.38 -19.27
C SER A 35 -15.70 -22.02 -19.95
N GLY A 36 -16.66 -21.78 -20.78
CA GLY A 36 -17.04 -20.44 -21.23
C GLY A 36 -17.51 -19.57 -20.08
N THR A 37 -16.77 -19.60 -18.97
CA THR A 37 -17.06 -18.84 -17.77
C THR A 37 -16.75 -17.38 -18.03
N LEU A 38 -17.62 -16.53 -17.56
CA LEU A 38 -17.48 -15.07 -17.59
C LEU A 38 -16.06 -14.67 -17.12
N GLY A 39 -15.35 -13.87 -17.93
CA GLY A 39 -14.01 -13.42 -17.63
C GLY A 39 -12.89 -14.45 -17.80
N THR A 40 -13.11 -15.45 -18.63
CA THR A 40 -12.07 -16.44 -18.93
C THR A 40 -10.87 -15.79 -19.58
N PHE A 41 -9.68 -16.13 -19.06
CA PHE A 41 -8.41 -15.71 -19.61
C PHE A 41 -8.15 -16.40 -20.96
N LEU A 42 -8.02 -15.63 -22.02
CA LEU A 42 -7.89 -16.13 -23.39
C LEU A 42 -6.46 -16.50 -23.77
N SER A 43 -5.49 -16.14 -22.93
CA SER A 43 -4.07 -16.47 -23.10
C SER A 43 -3.51 -16.08 -24.47
N GLY A 44 -3.71 -14.81 -24.87
CA GLY A 44 -3.21 -14.28 -26.11
C GLY A 44 -3.91 -14.83 -27.36
N SER A 45 -5.21 -14.92 -27.32
CA SER A 45 -6.01 -15.43 -28.45
C SER A 45 -6.29 -14.37 -29.50
N SER A 46 -6.26 -14.75 -30.76
CA SER A 46 -6.74 -13.94 -31.89
C SER A 46 -8.27 -13.87 -31.91
N VAL A 47 -8.82 -12.76 -32.40
CA VAL A 47 -10.28 -12.54 -32.50
C VAL A 47 -10.69 -12.36 -33.95
N TYR A 48 -11.56 -13.24 -34.42
CA TYR A 48 -12.29 -13.08 -35.68
C TYR A 48 -13.64 -12.42 -35.41
N VAL A 49 -13.98 -11.42 -36.19
CA VAL A 49 -15.20 -10.64 -36.08
C VAL A 49 -16.26 -11.18 -37.04
N GLY A 50 -17.34 -11.75 -36.54
CA GLY A 50 -18.42 -12.28 -37.35
C GLY A 50 -19.39 -11.21 -37.87
N VAL A 51 -19.73 -10.24 -37.03
CA VAL A 51 -20.60 -9.12 -37.36
C VAL A 51 -19.92 -7.80 -37.01
N THR A 52 -19.92 -6.84 -37.93
CA THR A 52 -19.29 -5.52 -37.72
C THR A 52 -19.79 -4.84 -36.45
N GLY A 53 -18.86 -4.30 -35.67
CA GLY A 53 -19.16 -3.60 -34.42
C GLY A 53 -17.90 -3.23 -33.65
N THR A 54 -18.06 -2.83 -32.42
CA THR A 54 -16.93 -2.53 -31.52
C THR A 54 -16.49 -3.78 -30.79
N VAL A 55 -15.17 -4.03 -30.77
CA VAL A 55 -14.55 -5.04 -29.93
C VAL A 55 -13.76 -4.31 -28.86
N ARG A 56 -14.03 -4.63 -27.59
CA ARG A 56 -13.30 -4.11 -26.44
C ARG A 56 -12.57 -5.25 -25.75
N GLY A 57 -11.30 -5.06 -25.44
CA GLY A 57 -10.55 -6.11 -24.77
C GLY A 57 -9.22 -5.64 -24.21
N ILE A 58 -8.60 -6.52 -23.46
CA ILE A 58 -7.27 -6.34 -22.91
C ILE A 58 -6.29 -7.12 -23.78
N VAL A 59 -5.35 -6.41 -24.37
CA VAL A 59 -4.32 -6.98 -25.25
C VAL A 59 -3.39 -7.87 -24.42
N ALA A 60 -2.97 -8.98 -25.01
CA ALA A 60 -2.10 -9.93 -24.36
C ALA A 60 -0.78 -9.29 -23.89
N GLY A 61 -0.39 -9.62 -22.67
CA GLY A 61 0.78 -9.05 -22.05
C GLY A 61 0.57 -7.65 -21.48
N THR A 62 -0.66 -7.12 -21.48
CA THR A 62 -0.96 -5.89 -20.73
C THR A 62 -0.93 -6.19 -19.24
N GLU A 63 0.02 -5.58 -18.56
CA GLU A 63 0.06 -5.61 -17.09
C GLU A 63 -0.84 -4.50 -16.53
N GLY A 64 -1.46 -4.77 -15.39
CA GLY A 64 -2.20 -3.73 -14.67
C GLY A 64 -1.25 -2.62 -14.23
N VAL A 65 -1.64 -1.37 -14.49
CA VAL A 65 -0.85 -0.19 -14.10
C VAL A 65 -0.85 0.01 -12.58
N GLN A 66 -1.83 -0.56 -11.91
CA GLN A 66 -2.00 -0.49 -10.46
C GLN A 66 -1.80 -1.86 -9.82
N GLY A 67 -1.23 -1.88 -8.62
CA GLY A 67 -0.92 -3.12 -7.94
C GLY A 67 -0.99 -3.02 -6.42
N THR A 68 -0.51 -4.06 -5.77
CA THR A 68 -0.24 -4.05 -4.32
C THR A 68 1.17 -3.51 -4.07
N VAL A 69 1.36 -2.81 -2.95
CA VAL A 69 2.69 -2.31 -2.57
C VAL A 69 3.64 -3.47 -2.38
N ALA A 70 4.69 -3.53 -3.18
CA ALA A 70 5.75 -4.53 -3.08
C ALA A 70 6.97 -3.98 -2.34
N VAL A 71 7.36 -2.73 -2.64
CA VAL A 71 8.49 -2.07 -2.02
C VAL A 71 8.13 -0.63 -1.69
N LEU A 72 8.28 -0.27 -0.43
CA LEU A 72 8.32 1.13 -0.01
C LEU A 72 9.73 1.67 -0.24
N GLY A 73 9.81 2.85 -0.82
CA GLY A 73 11.06 3.56 -1.05
C GLY A 73 11.52 4.33 0.19
N SER A 74 12.28 5.39 -0.07
CA SER A 74 12.77 6.27 0.99
C SER A 74 11.64 7.06 1.65
N ILE A 75 11.82 7.35 2.94
CA ILE A 75 11.03 8.36 3.63
C ILE A 75 11.36 9.72 3.00
N LEU A 76 10.36 10.38 2.45
CA LEU A 76 10.52 11.71 1.83
C LEU A 76 10.49 12.81 2.89
N THR A 77 9.60 12.67 3.85
CA THR A 77 9.47 13.54 5.03
C THR A 77 9.30 12.67 6.25
N ALA A 78 10.13 12.85 7.24
CA ALA A 78 10.09 12.02 8.45
C ALA A 78 8.94 12.39 9.41
N GLY A 79 8.37 13.59 9.26
CA GLY A 79 7.39 14.15 10.17
C GLY A 79 7.95 14.42 11.57
N ALA A 80 7.08 14.72 12.50
CA ALA A 80 7.39 14.95 13.89
C ALA A 80 6.26 14.43 14.82
N ALA A 81 6.60 14.25 16.08
CA ALA A 81 5.69 13.74 17.12
C ALA A 81 5.13 12.34 16.86
N TYR A 82 5.74 11.56 15.97
CA TYR A 82 5.42 10.14 15.81
C TYR A 82 6.02 9.31 16.95
N PHE A 83 5.44 8.15 17.17
CA PHE A 83 5.98 7.12 18.07
C PHE A 83 5.91 5.76 17.39
N THR A 84 6.78 4.86 17.77
CA THR A 84 6.83 3.49 17.23
C THR A 84 5.47 2.81 17.39
N ALA A 85 4.89 2.39 16.28
CA ALA A 85 3.59 1.75 16.23
C ALA A 85 3.49 0.83 15.01
N ALA A 86 2.56 -0.11 15.09
CA ALA A 86 2.28 -1.07 14.05
C ALA A 86 0.86 -0.89 13.49
N GLY A 87 0.68 -1.23 12.21
CA GLY A 87 -0.62 -1.24 11.56
C GLY A 87 -1.24 0.13 11.34
N LEU A 88 -0.42 1.17 11.20
CA LEU A 88 -0.88 2.52 10.90
C LEU A 88 -1.46 2.59 9.49
N THR A 89 -2.59 3.25 9.36
CA THR A 89 -3.22 3.50 8.05
C THR A 89 -2.44 4.54 7.27
N THR A 90 -2.50 4.41 5.95
CA THR A 90 -1.90 5.37 5.03
C THR A 90 -2.96 5.98 4.12
N THR A 91 -2.74 7.22 3.72
CA THR A 91 -3.51 7.89 2.66
C THR A 91 -2.60 8.17 1.48
N VAL A 92 -3.15 8.03 0.27
CA VAL A 92 -2.40 8.28 -0.97
C VAL A 92 -2.48 9.73 -1.35
N THR A 93 -1.33 10.31 -1.66
CA THR A 93 -1.20 11.53 -2.43
C THR A 93 -0.50 11.16 -3.73
N SER A 94 -1.27 10.99 -4.80
CA SER A 94 -0.69 10.67 -6.12
C SER A 94 -0.31 11.93 -6.86
N ILE A 95 0.81 11.85 -7.59
CA ILE A 95 1.31 12.98 -8.35
C ILE A 95 0.76 12.96 -9.79
N VAL A 96 0.68 11.81 -10.46
CA VAL A 96 0.12 11.63 -11.84
C VAL A 96 0.23 10.16 -12.28
N PRO A 97 -0.82 9.56 -12.86
CA PRO A 97 -2.26 9.85 -12.69
C PRO A 97 -2.71 9.50 -11.28
N ALA A 98 -3.81 10.10 -10.84
CA ALA A 98 -4.33 9.82 -9.52
C ALA A 98 -4.59 8.31 -9.34
N SER A 99 -3.82 7.65 -8.49
CA SER A 99 -4.13 6.29 -8.07
C SER A 99 -5.24 6.34 -7.02
N SER A 100 -6.01 5.28 -6.95
CA SER A 100 -7.05 5.09 -5.95
C SER A 100 -6.60 4.11 -4.85
N GLY A 101 -5.29 4.02 -4.63
CA GLY A 101 -4.71 3.07 -3.69
C GLY A 101 -5.32 3.12 -2.30
N THR A 102 -5.67 1.96 -1.78
CA THR A 102 -6.31 1.80 -0.47
C THR A 102 -5.80 0.58 0.28
N GLY A 103 -5.93 0.61 1.61
CA GLY A 103 -5.69 -0.55 2.46
C GLY A 103 -4.22 -0.87 2.75
N CYS A 104 -3.26 -0.05 2.30
CA CYS A 104 -1.88 -0.19 2.77
C CYS A 104 -1.79 0.24 4.23
N THR A 105 -1.19 -0.60 5.05
CA THR A 105 -0.83 -0.25 6.43
C THR A 105 0.66 -0.46 6.64
N VAL A 106 1.23 0.32 7.55
CA VAL A 106 2.66 0.32 7.81
C VAL A 106 2.96 0.21 9.30
N ASP A 107 4.12 -0.36 9.60
CA ASP A 107 4.75 -0.30 10.90
C ASP A 107 5.87 0.74 10.83
N ILE A 108 5.95 1.62 11.83
CA ILE A 108 6.97 2.66 11.90
C ILE A 108 7.87 2.48 13.10
N THR A 109 9.11 2.89 12.94
CA THR A 109 10.08 2.98 14.03
C THR A 109 10.49 4.44 14.24
N VAL A 110 10.45 4.86 15.48
CA VAL A 110 10.84 6.20 15.92
C VAL A 110 11.87 6.06 17.03
N PRO A 111 13.00 6.74 16.97
CA PRO A 111 13.98 6.75 18.06
C PRO A 111 13.37 7.33 19.34
N ILE A 112 13.70 6.71 20.45
CA ILE A 112 13.32 7.20 21.79
C ILE A 112 14.42 8.12 22.30
N PRO A 113 14.10 9.25 22.96
CA PRO A 113 15.08 10.07 23.64
C PRO A 113 15.86 9.25 24.67
N THR A 114 17.15 9.53 24.78
CA THR A 114 17.98 8.99 25.87
C THR A 114 18.19 10.06 26.94
N THR A 115 18.54 9.63 28.12
CA THR A 115 18.72 10.52 29.29
C THR A 115 20.15 10.49 29.81
N ASN A 116 20.64 11.62 30.30
CA ASN A 116 21.94 11.74 30.93
C ASN A 116 21.85 11.63 32.44
N ALA A 117 20.82 12.22 33.06
CA ALA A 117 20.71 12.31 34.49
C ALA A 117 19.28 12.10 34.98
N LEU A 118 19.12 11.47 36.11
CA LEU A 118 17.88 11.31 36.85
C LEU A 118 18.04 11.98 38.22
N VAL A 119 17.10 12.87 38.53
CA VAL A 119 16.86 13.30 39.92
C VAL A 119 15.72 12.47 40.47
N PRO A 120 15.92 11.65 41.48
CA PRO A 120 14.94 10.64 41.91
C PRO A 120 13.63 11.20 42.46
N GLY A 121 13.65 12.38 43.06
CA GLY A 121 12.50 12.92 43.78
C GLY A 121 12.02 12.05 44.90
N THR A 122 10.76 12.22 45.33
CA THR A 122 10.13 11.45 46.41
C THR A 122 8.65 11.22 46.17
N GLY A 123 8.08 10.17 46.76
CA GLY A 123 6.65 9.91 46.74
C GLY A 123 6.10 9.29 45.42
N TYR A 124 6.95 8.82 44.55
CA TYR A 124 6.56 8.17 43.31
C TYR A 124 6.09 6.74 43.51
N SER A 125 5.13 6.30 42.71
CA SER A 125 4.69 4.91 42.63
C SER A 125 5.19 4.28 41.32
N VAL A 126 5.28 2.94 41.29
CA VAL A 126 5.60 2.20 40.06
C VAL A 126 4.43 2.35 39.06
N GLY A 127 4.74 2.71 37.86
CA GLY A 127 3.70 2.86 36.80
C GLY A 127 4.05 3.89 35.74
N PRO A 128 3.08 4.20 34.89
CA PRO A 128 3.28 5.20 33.86
C PRO A 128 3.47 6.58 34.45
N PHE A 129 4.34 7.37 33.84
CA PHE A 129 4.52 8.76 34.13
C PHE A 129 4.37 9.65 32.89
N THR A 130 4.11 10.94 33.11
CA THR A 130 4.13 11.95 32.07
C THR A 130 5.08 13.08 32.46
N VAL A 131 5.51 13.86 31.46
CA VAL A 131 6.20 15.13 31.73
C VAL A 131 5.23 16.29 31.60
N THR A 132 5.45 17.36 32.37
CA THR A 132 4.57 18.54 32.36
C THR A 132 4.76 19.43 31.14
N GLU A 133 5.84 19.28 30.41
CA GLU A 133 6.09 20.09 29.22
C GLU A 133 5.36 19.56 27.98
N ALA A 134 4.98 20.47 27.10
CA ALA A 134 4.11 20.22 25.95
C ALA A 134 4.87 19.44 24.86
N GLY A 135 5.16 18.17 25.05
CA GLY A 135 5.84 17.39 24.03
C GLY A 135 5.36 15.95 23.95
N GLY A 136 4.53 15.51 24.91
CA GLY A 136 3.96 14.17 24.89
C GLY A 136 4.94 13.04 25.14
N LEU A 137 6.05 13.29 25.86
CA LEU A 137 6.92 12.23 26.33
C LEU A 137 6.19 11.41 27.39
N ILE A 138 6.21 10.09 27.26
CA ILE A 138 5.58 9.13 28.17
C ILE A 138 6.60 8.07 28.53
N GLY A 139 6.59 7.64 29.78
CA GLY A 139 7.47 6.58 30.25
C GLY A 139 6.87 5.82 31.41
N THR A 140 7.66 4.90 31.96
CA THR A 140 7.30 4.04 33.08
C THR A 140 8.38 4.13 34.15
N ILE A 141 7.95 4.24 35.41
CA ILE A 141 8.83 4.07 36.57
C ILE A 141 8.88 2.57 36.89
N ASP A 142 10.04 1.95 36.66
CA ASP A 142 10.18 0.50 36.78
C ASP A 142 10.54 0.05 38.21
N THR A 143 11.29 0.85 38.94
CA THR A 143 11.68 0.54 40.33
C THR A 143 11.67 1.76 41.23
N ILE A 144 11.34 1.53 42.48
CA ILE A 144 11.37 2.52 43.54
C ILE A 144 12.38 2.06 44.60
N THR A 145 13.27 2.96 44.99
CA THR A 145 14.26 2.66 46.04
C THR A 145 13.69 3.07 47.40
N GLY A 146 13.39 2.09 48.24
CA GLY A 146 12.84 2.33 49.58
C GLY A 146 11.63 1.43 49.90
N GLY A 147 11.43 1.09 51.15
CA GLY A 147 10.56 0.00 51.63
C GLY A 147 9.05 0.30 51.69
N GLY A 148 8.49 1.09 50.78
CA GLY A 148 7.06 1.40 50.77
C GLY A 148 6.44 1.28 49.37
N ALA A 149 5.12 1.47 49.28
CA ALA A 149 4.41 1.51 48.02
C ALA A 149 4.78 2.75 47.17
N THR A 150 5.47 3.72 47.75
CA THR A 150 5.94 4.95 47.12
C THR A 150 7.37 5.28 47.58
N GLY A 151 8.17 5.86 46.69
CA GLY A 151 9.58 6.19 47.03
C GLY A 151 10.25 7.06 45.96
N PRO A 152 11.60 7.21 46.08
CA PRO A 152 12.37 7.84 45.03
C PRO A 152 12.40 6.95 43.75
N ILE A 153 12.51 7.56 42.61
CA ILE A 153 12.63 6.83 41.32
C ILE A 153 13.98 6.12 41.29
N GLY A 154 13.99 4.80 41.12
CA GLY A 154 15.19 4.00 40.94
C GLY A 154 15.58 3.91 39.46
N THR A 155 14.67 3.45 38.65
CA THR A 155 14.83 3.34 37.19
C THR A 155 13.55 3.79 36.48
N PHE A 156 13.70 4.20 35.24
CA PHE A 156 12.57 4.56 34.40
C PHE A 156 12.87 4.18 32.95
N THR A 157 11.80 3.95 32.19
CA THR A 157 11.86 3.64 30.77
C THR A 157 11.00 4.64 29.99
N ILE A 158 11.57 5.30 28.98
CA ILE A 158 10.80 6.13 28.07
C ILE A 158 10.14 5.20 27.04
N THR A 159 8.83 5.25 26.92
CA THR A 159 8.05 4.43 25.98
C THR A 159 7.59 5.21 24.76
N ARG A 160 7.50 6.54 24.88
CA ARG A 160 7.15 7.44 23.80
C ARG A 160 7.95 8.73 23.90
N GLY A 161 8.64 9.09 22.81
CA GLY A 161 9.58 10.22 22.84
C GLY A 161 8.96 11.60 22.76
N GLY A 162 7.76 11.74 22.21
CA GLY A 162 7.15 13.05 21.98
C GLY A 162 7.94 13.92 20.99
N SER A 163 7.69 15.23 21.05
CA SER A 163 8.36 16.23 20.17
C SER A 163 8.54 17.57 20.88
N GLY A 164 9.33 18.45 20.25
CA GLY A 164 9.56 19.80 20.80
C GLY A 164 10.62 19.88 21.88
N TYR A 165 11.34 18.81 22.13
CA TYR A 165 12.44 18.75 23.10
C TYR A 165 13.78 19.08 22.45
N ALA A 166 14.68 19.62 23.26
CA ALA A 166 16.07 19.83 22.93
C ALA A 166 17.01 18.96 23.81
N VAL A 167 18.22 18.75 23.31
CA VAL A 167 19.29 18.14 24.12
C VAL A 167 19.56 19.03 25.35
N ALA A 168 19.72 18.41 26.51
CA ALA A 168 19.88 19.02 27.81
C ALA A 168 18.62 19.64 28.45
N ASP A 169 17.44 19.47 27.83
CA ASP A 169 16.18 19.83 28.51
C ASP A 169 16.03 19.01 29.81
N VAL A 170 15.57 19.69 30.86
CA VAL A 170 15.26 19.08 32.15
C VAL A 170 13.74 18.94 32.27
N LEU A 171 13.27 17.72 32.24
CA LEU A 171 11.84 17.42 32.25
C LEU A 171 11.41 16.95 33.63
N THR A 172 10.36 17.59 34.17
CA THR A 172 9.78 17.18 35.45
C THR A 172 8.88 15.96 35.26
N ILE A 173 9.10 14.92 36.07
CA ILE A 173 8.25 13.73 36.08
C ILE A 173 7.00 14.00 36.91
N VAL A 174 5.84 13.80 36.34
CA VAL A 174 4.53 13.93 37.01
C VAL A 174 3.89 12.56 37.11
N ASP A 175 3.78 12.05 38.30
CA ASP A 175 3.04 10.82 38.61
C ASP A 175 2.34 11.01 39.95
N GLY A 176 1.06 10.85 39.93
CA GLY A 176 -0.01 10.83 40.98
C GLY A 176 0.26 11.24 42.43
N GLY A 177 1.47 11.57 42.82
CA GLY A 177 1.83 11.93 44.20
C GLY A 177 3.32 12.20 44.37
N GLY A 178 4.12 11.89 43.35
CA GLY A 178 5.57 12.14 43.41
C GLY A 178 5.92 13.62 43.19
N THR A 179 7.01 14.06 43.77
CA THR A 179 7.53 15.43 43.65
C THR A 179 9.04 15.47 43.50
N GLY A 180 9.55 16.46 42.77
CA GLY A 180 10.98 16.74 42.63
C GLY A 180 11.74 15.77 41.72
N GLY A 181 11.08 14.80 41.09
CA GLY A 181 11.74 13.94 40.13
C GLY A 181 11.88 14.64 38.76
N SER A 182 13.06 14.49 38.17
CA SER A 182 13.30 15.03 36.83
C SER A 182 14.32 14.20 36.06
N ILE A 183 14.26 14.30 34.73
CA ILE A 183 15.23 13.70 33.81
C ILE A 183 15.84 14.78 32.93
N THR A 184 17.11 14.60 32.58
CA THR A 184 17.79 15.46 31.60
C THR A 184 18.00 14.67 30.31
N LEU A 185 17.57 15.22 29.18
CA LEU A 185 17.70 14.54 27.91
C LEU A 185 19.12 14.59 27.35
N ALA A 186 19.65 13.43 26.93
CA ALA A 186 20.90 13.30 26.20
C ALA A 186 20.70 13.41 24.69
N THR A 187 19.56 12.93 24.21
CA THR A 187 19.14 13.03 22.81
C THR A 187 17.67 13.42 22.72
N ALA A 188 17.30 14.14 21.67
CA ALA A 188 15.94 14.61 21.45
C ALA A 188 15.55 14.41 19.98
N PRO A 189 15.19 13.20 19.54
CA PRO A 189 14.87 12.89 18.13
C PRO A 189 13.56 13.49 17.61
N ASN A 190 12.80 14.19 18.45
CA ASN A 190 11.58 14.93 18.12
C ASN A 190 10.46 14.09 17.42
N GLY A 191 10.47 12.79 17.59
CA GLY A 191 9.46 11.92 17.01
C GLY A 191 9.56 11.77 15.48
N ALA A 192 10.72 12.00 14.90
CA ALA A 192 10.94 11.77 13.47
C ALA A 192 10.98 10.26 13.16
N VAL A 193 10.26 9.84 12.13
CA VAL A 193 10.21 8.44 11.69
C VAL A 193 11.52 8.08 10.99
N THR A 194 12.16 7.00 11.40
CA THR A 194 13.44 6.53 10.86
C THR A 194 13.33 5.27 10.03
N ALA A 195 12.28 4.48 10.23
CA ALA A 195 12.02 3.31 9.41
C ALA A 195 10.52 3.10 9.23
N VAL A 196 10.15 2.60 8.06
CA VAL A 196 8.79 2.22 7.72
C VAL A 196 8.82 0.85 7.03
N ILE A 197 7.96 -0.05 7.47
CA ILE A 197 7.84 -1.39 6.93
C ILE A 197 6.38 -1.62 6.52
N PRO A 198 6.10 -2.10 5.29
CA PRO A 198 4.75 -2.43 4.90
C PRO A 198 4.24 -3.62 5.71
N ARG A 199 3.04 -3.49 6.28
CA ARG A 199 2.36 -4.55 7.03
C ARG A 199 1.25 -5.19 6.21
N ALA A 200 0.44 -4.38 5.55
CA ALA A 200 -0.52 -4.82 4.54
C ALA A 200 -0.26 -4.04 3.24
N ALA A 201 -0.21 -4.77 2.15
CA ALA A 201 0.18 -4.19 0.86
C ALA A 201 -0.91 -3.32 0.22
N GLY A 202 -2.18 -3.47 0.64
CA GLY A 202 -3.29 -2.78 0.00
C GLY A 202 -3.47 -3.15 -1.47
N GLN A 203 -4.13 -2.28 -2.23
CA GLN A 203 -4.39 -2.50 -3.66
C GLN A 203 -4.55 -1.16 -4.40
N GLN A 204 -4.46 -1.20 -5.74
CA GLN A 204 -4.63 -0.06 -6.64
C GLN A 204 -3.59 1.07 -6.46
N TYR A 205 -2.39 0.71 -6.05
CA TYR A 205 -1.25 1.63 -5.98
C TYR A 205 -0.46 1.64 -7.28
N ALA A 206 0.14 2.79 -7.59
CA ALA A 206 1.08 2.96 -8.69
C ALA A 206 2.50 3.23 -8.17
N ILE A 207 3.50 2.90 -8.99
CA ILE A 207 4.88 3.29 -8.71
C ILE A 207 4.98 4.81 -8.70
N GLY A 208 5.60 5.37 -7.67
CA GLY A 208 5.73 6.81 -7.48
C GLY A 208 4.65 7.44 -6.62
N ASP A 209 3.60 6.71 -6.25
CA ASP A 209 2.63 7.19 -5.26
C ASP A 209 3.32 7.56 -3.95
N ILE A 210 2.82 8.60 -3.32
CA ILE A 210 3.27 9.04 -2.02
C ILE A 210 2.22 8.65 -0.98
N LEU A 211 2.65 7.92 0.03
CA LEU A 211 1.83 7.54 1.18
C LEU A 211 2.09 8.51 2.32
N THR A 212 1.03 9.05 2.92
CA THR A 212 1.10 9.79 4.17
C THR A 212 0.66 8.87 5.31
N VAL A 213 1.48 8.77 6.35
CA VAL A 213 1.21 7.92 7.53
C VAL A 213 0.32 8.65 8.50
N ALA A 214 -0.81 8.05 8.87
CA ALA A 214 -1.74 8.59 9.84
C ALA A 214 -1.46 8.04 11.25
N GLN A 215 -1.11 8.91 12.18
CA GLN A 215 -0.99 8.57 13.60
C GLN A 215 -1.55 9.71 14.46
N ALA A 216 -2.46 9.38 15.37
CA ALA A 216 -3.04 10.37 16.26
C ALA A 216 -1.95 10.98 17.16
N GLY A 217 -1.92 12.32 17.25
CA GLY A 217 -0.96 13.07 18.03
C GLY A 217 0.39 13.32 17.36
N SER A 218 0.58 12.91 16.10
CA SER A 218 1.68 13.34 15.25
C SER A 218 1.31 14.60 14.45
N ASP A 219 2.29 15.19 13.76
CA ASP A 219 2.06 16.30 12.84
C ASP A 219 1.42 15.88 11.51
N GLY A 220 1.28 14.57 11.27
CA GLY A 220 0.68 14.02 10.04
C GLY A 220 1.54 14.18 8.78
N ASN A 221 2.81 14.56 8.88
CA ASN A 221 3.65 14.92 7.73
C ASN A 221 4.60 13.81 7.29
N CYS A 222 4.58 12.61 7.91
CA CYS A 222 5.44 11.51 7.47
C CYS A 222 4.96 11.00 6.11
N THR A 223 5.83 11.09 5.10
CA THR A 223 5.53 10.65 3.74
C THR A 223 6.58 9.70 3.20
N ILE A 224 6.12 8.71 2.42
CA ILE A 224 6.95 7.64 1.86
C ILE A 224 6.54 7.44 0.41
N ARG A 225 7.52 7.20 -0.48
CA ARG A 225 7.25 6.87 -1.87
C ARG A 225 7.10 5.35 -2.04
N ILE A 226 6.26 4.94 -2.99
CA ILE A 226 6.20 3.56 -3.46
C ILE A 226 7.19 3.38 -4.59
N ASP A 227 8.17 2.49 -4.42
CA ASP A 227 9.21 2.22 -5.42
C ASP A 227 8.88 1.02 -6.30
N ALA A 228 8.08 0.08 -5.81
CA ALA A 228 7.59 -1.04 -6.62
C ALA A 228 6.19 -1.47 -6.18
N VAL A 229 5.41 -1.89 -7.15
CA VAL A 229 4.14 -2.58 -6.95
C VAL A 229 4.21 -3.97 -7.55
N GLN A 230 3.55 -4.94 -6.91
CA GLN A 230 3.28 -6.21 -7.56
C GLN A 230 2.03 -5.99 -8.41
N SER A 231 2.17 -6.04 -9.72
CA SER A 231 1.06 -5.82 -10.63
C SER A 231 -0.09 -6.77 -10.33
N LEU A 232 -1.28 -6.22 -10.23
CA LEU A 232 -2.51 -6.99 -10.25
C LEU A 232 -2.80 -7.41 -11.70
N PRO A 233 -3.63 -8.45 -11.91
CA PRO A 233 -4.20 -8.68 -13.23
C PRO A 233 -4.83 -7.38 -13.75
N PRO A 234 -4.78 -7.13 -15.07
CA PRO A 234 -5.36 -5.93 -15.63
C PRO A 234 -6.84 -5.82 -15.28
N VAL A 235 -7.31 -4.59 -15.10
CA VAL A 235 -8.71 -4.29 -14.79
C VAL A 235 -9.48 -3.85 -16.04
N ALA A 236 -10.80 -3.81 -15.98
CA ALA A 236 -11.62 -3.40 -17.11
C ALA A 236 -11.28 -2.00 -17.67
N GLY A 237 -10.66 -1.14 -16.85
CA GLY A 237 -10.15 0.18 -17.26
C GLY A 237 -8.95 0.13 -18.19
N ASP A 238 -8.19 -0.95 -18.20
CA ASP A 238 -7.00 -1.14 -19.05
C ASP A 238 -7.38 -1.64 -20.45
N ALA A 239 -8.67 -1.88 -20.70
CA ALA A 239 -9.15 -2.36 -21.98
C ALA A 239 -9.15 -1.26 -23.04
N ILE A 240 -8.75 -1.62 -24.26
CA ILE A 240 -8.84 -0.77 -25.44
C ILE A 240 -10.08 -1.14 -26.28
N GLU A 241 -10.60 -0.18 -27.04
CA GLU A 241 -11.73 -0.38 -27.94
C GLU A 241 -11.30 -0.27 -29.40
N PHE A 242 -11.64 -1.27 -30.17
CA PHE A 242 -11.52 -1.29 -31.64
C PHE A 242 -12.87 -0.95 -32.22
N LEU A 243 -13.06 0.33 -32.59
CA LEU A 243 -14.29 0.82 -33.11
C LEU A 243 -14.51 0.35 -34.56
N GLY A 244 -15.73 -0.11 -34.88
CA GLY A 244 -16.11 -0.47 -36.25
C GLY A 244 -15.32 -1.64 -36.84
N ALA A 245 -14.87 -2.59 -36.00
CA ALA A 245 -14.22 -3.79 -36.49
C ALA A 245 -15.11 -4.51 -37.50
N GLN A 246 -14.59 -4.73 -38.73
CA GLN A 246 -15.38 -5.22 -39.88
C GLN A 246 -15.65 -6.71 -39.75
N ALA A 247 -16.84 -7.14 -40.16
CA ALA A 247 -17.16 -8.55 -40.30
C ALA A 247 -16.21 -9.24 -41.28
N GLY A 248 -15.80 -10.44 -40.96
CA GLY A 248 -14.86 -11.22 -41.77
C GLY A 248 -13.39 -10.92 -41.53
N THR A 249 -13.05 -10.05 -40.57
CA THR A 249 -11.65 -9.72 -40.26
C THR A 249 -11.16 -10.41 -39.03
N ILE A 250 -9.85 -10.65 -38.96
CA ILE A 250 -9.13 -10.97 -37.75
C ILE A 250 -8.48 -9.69 -37.24
N LEU A 251 -8.68 -9.36 -35.97
CA LEU A 251 -8.04 -8.18 -35.40
C LEU A 251 -6.50 -8.37 -35.32
N PRO A 252 -5.73 -7.30 -35.62
CA PRO A 252 -4.27 -7.37 -35.72
C PRO A 252 -3.56 -7.44 -34.35
N VAL A 253 -4.29 -7.79 -33.31
CA VAL A 253 -3.80 -7.94 -31.93
C VAL A 253 -4.34 -9.23 -31.33
N VAL A 254 -3.67 -9.73 -30.32
CA VAL A 254 -4.12 -10.86 -29.51
C VAL A 254 -4.62 -10.36 -28.16
N PHE A 255 -5.60 -11.03 -27.61
CA PHE A 255 -6.28 -10.61 -26.40
C PHE A 255 -6.14 -11.64 -25.29
N ASP A 256 -6.02 -11.15 -24.07
CA ASP A 256 -6.17 -11.95 -22.86
C ASP A 256 -7.60 -11.93 -22.32
N TYR A 257 -8.34 -10.84 -22.56
CA TYR A 257 -9.75 -10.71 -22.16
C TYR A 257 -10.54 -9.94 -23.22
N ILE A 258 -11.79 -10.31 -23.44
CA ILE A 258 -12.74 -9.56 -24.25
C ILE A 258 -13.90 -9.13 -23.38
N LEU A 259 -14.20 -7.85 -23.41
CA LEU A 259 -15.17 -7.18 -22.54
C LEU A 259 -16.33 -6.64 -23.36
N ILE A 260 -17.45 -6.37 -22.70
CA ILE A 260 -18.59 -5.70 -23.34
C ILE A 260 -18.17 -4.26 -23.65
N PRO A 261 -18.23 -3.81 -24.91
CA PRO A 261 -17.90 -2.44 -25.29
C PRO A 261 -18.98 -1.45 -24.84
N GLY A 262 -18.58 -0.18 -24.72
CA GLY A 262 -19.52 0.92 -24.45
C GLY A 262 -20.37 1.33 -25.65
N ALA A 263 -19.94 0.98 -26.89
CA ALA A 263 -20.64 1.25 -28.12
C ALA A 263 -21.27 -0.02 -28.73
N ALA A 264 -21.89 0.07 -29.90
CA ALA A 264 -22.50 -1.07 -30.59
C ALA A 264 -21.49 -2.24 -30.68
N ALA A 265 -21.77 -3.32 -29.99
CA ALA A 265 -20.87 -4.47 -29.87
C ALA A 265 -20.80 -5.23 -31.21
N ALA A 266 -19.61 -5.68 -31.57
CA ALA A 266 -19.46 -6.74 -32.57
C ALA A 266 -20.04 -8.04 -31.99
N THR A 267 -20.67 -8.82 -32.86
CA THR A 267 -21.25 -10.10 -32.45
C THR A 267 -20.68 -11.26 -33.25
N ASN A 268 -21.00 -12.48 -32.85
CA ASN A 268 -20.44 -13.70 -33.44
C ASN A 268 -18.91 -13.68 -33.46
N LEU A 269 -18.32 -13.30 -32.31
CA LEU A 269 -16.87 -13.34 -32.14
C LEU A 269 -16.40 -14.79 -32.05
N ILE A 270 -15.31 -15.09 -32.74
CA ILE A 270 -14.62 -16.37 -32.63
C ILE A 270 -13.21 -16.06 -32.12
N VAL A 271 -12.85 -16.64 -30.99
CA VAL A 271 -11.51 -16.57 -30.46
C VAL A 271 -10.74 -17.85 -30.77
N GLY A 272 -9.47 -17.71 -31.03
CA GLY A 272 -8.67 -18.86 -31.42
C GLY A 272 -7.17 -18.66 -31.24
N LYS A 273 -6.47 -19.78 -31.14
CA LYS A 273 -5.00 -19.89 -31.09
C LYS A 273 -4.48 -20.63 -32.31
#